data_225a6decd6520a8f2404f96f63038b07
#
_entry.id   225a6decd6520a8f2404f96f63038b07
#
_cell.length_a   1.000
_cell.length_b   1.000
_cell.length_c   1.000
_cell.angle_alpha   90.00
_cell.angle_beta   90.00
_cell.angle_gamma   90.00
#
_symmetry.space_group_name_H-M   'P 1'
#
loop_
_entity.id
_entity.type
_entity.pdbx_description
1 polymer ?
#
loop_
_entity_poly.entity_id
_entity_poly.type
_entity_poly.pdbx_seq_one_letter_code
_entity_poly.pdbx_strand_id
1 'polypeptide(L)'
;MKKIIYISAAACLISLSSCDLDLYPVTSFNEGNVNVEEETETQYTSREDMKGLRDAIYNSYVKNIQEAGYQDWLVYSECRADNAYCGSPSTGEIAAIEGNNVDGENKNVTRDWTYFLNQVSNANQIICNIDRIKEADASMTQTEHDEWKAEAMCWRAYNLYCMSQLWGDIPVVTTIPPAITAENIEEVYDEYFPSRTPLEEVYDQMIEDLTYACEHAPEPSSSDKTVFSKGFAYGLLARVYAEKPRRNWDEVARCCEAVEAFPAYSLCENYGDLWAYNDDDAVRNTSESIFEVPWTRESGNWVWMMFHRNYYNPNDSYTWAKWITPSRDIIEAYEAEGDTERMNASIIWDQCSWSNYYPADNYAFMHKCPTNATSTILMRLGETYLLHAEALAMQGNFSAENGATYYVNRIRERAKLSPIAAPSSQEEMIDAVLHERRLELSFEGFRFFDLVRHDKAKEIHDAMPQNDSYWQTRYPLTAETILMPIPTTQMDNNPNLEQNPGY
;
A
#
# COMPACT_ATOMS: atom_id res chain seq x y z
N MET A 1 27.21 -59.44 11.24
CA MET A 1 26.76 -58.93 9.93
C MET A 1 25.23 -58.80 9.77
N LYS A 2 24.37 -59.60 10.42
CA LYS A 2 22.91 -59.48 10.29
C LYS A 2 22.25 -58.32 11.04
N LYS A 3 22.89 -57.72 12.05
CA LYS A 3 22.34 -56.56 12.80
C LYS A 3 22.59 -55.18 12.13
N ILE A 4 23.56 -55.12 11.23
CA ILE A 4 23.87 -53.86 10.50
C ILE A 4 22.90 -53.65 9.34
N ILE A 5 22.35 -54.70 8.76
CA ILE A 5 21.41 -54.63 7.63
C ILE A 5 20.03 -54.10 8.09
N TYR A 6 19.61 -54.37 9.32
CA TYR A 6 18.33 -53.84 9.85
C TYR A 6 18.36 -52.39 10.23
N ILE A 7 19.53 -51.84 10.60
CA ILE A 7 19.67 -50.39 10.92
C ILE A 7 19.70 -49.56 9.62
N SER A 8 20.29 -50.10 8.53
CA SER A 8 20.28 -49.44 7.25
C SER A 8 18.90 -49.43 6.56
N ALA A 9 18.07 -50.48 6.79
CA ALA A 9 16.71 -50.52 6.29
C ALA A 9 15.75 -49.61 7.06
N ALA A 10 15.96 -49.39 8.35
CA ALA A 10 15.18 -48.46 9.16
C ALA A 10 15.54 -46.97 8.87
N ALA A 11 16.80 -46.68 8.54
CA ALA A 11 17.24 -45.35 8.14
C ALA A 11 16.71 -44.93 6.74
N CYS A 12 16.48 -45.88 5.83
CA CYS A 12 15.89 -45.60 4.51
C CYS A 12 14.36 -45.43 4.54
N LEU A 13 13.68 -45.81 5.63
CA LEU A 13 12.22 -45.65 5.75
C LEU A 13 11.83 -44.33 6.45
N ILE A 14 12.79 -43.60 7.01
CA ILE A 14 12.54 -42.28 7.63
C ILE A 14 12.78 -41.12 6.62
N SER A 15 13.38 -41.41 5.46
CA SER A 15 13.66 -40.39 4.43
C SER A 15 12.59 -40.28 3.33
N LEU A 16 11.42 -40.92 3.51
CA LEU A 16 10.27 -40.82 2.59
C LEU A 16 9.03 -40.14 3.20
N SER A 17 9.18 -39.43 4.32
CA SER A 17 8.25 -38.36 4.62
C SER A 17 8.72 -37.13 3.82
N SER A 18 8.48 -37.15 2.53
CA SER A 18 8.35 -35.96 1.70
C SER A 18 7.37 -35.09 2.43
N CYS A 19 7.78 -33.87 2.79
CA CYS A 19 6.83 -32.81 3.06
C CYS A 19 5.98 -32.70 1.81
N ASP A 20 4.73 -33.11 1.88
CA ASP A 20 3.68 -32.68 0.97
C ASP A 20 3.58 -31.16 1.16
N LEU A 21 4.33 -30.45 0.35
CA LEU A 21 4.09 -29.05 0.03
C LEU A 21 3.00 -29.06 -1.04
N ASP A 22 1.82 -29.50 -0.66
CA ASP A 22 0.62 -29.21 -1.42
C ASP A 22 0.34 -27.72 -1.28
N LEU A 23 1.02 -26.94 -2.11
CA LEU A 23 0.66 -25.56 -2.39
C LEU A 23 -0.60 -25.58 -3.27
N TYR A 24 -1.74 -25.73 -2.63
CA TYR A 24 -3.02 -25.60 -3.31
C TYR A 24 -3.22 -24.12 -3.69
N PRO A 25 -3.44 -23.83 -4.98
CA PRO A 25 -3.72 -22.46 -5.41
C PRO A 25 -5.00 -21.97 -4.73
N VAL A 26 -4.96 -20.79 -4.16
CA VAL A 26 -6.11 -20.17 -3.44
C VAL A 26 -7.22 -19.76 -4.42
N THR A 27 -6.91 -19.70 -5.71
CA THR A 27 -7.79 -19.24 -6.80
C THR A 27 -8.20 -20.34 -7.78
N SER A 28 -7.88 -21.60 -7.53
CA SER A 28 -8.24 -22.72 -8.40
C SER A 28 -8.76 -23.91 -7.62
N PHE A 29 -9.56 -24.75 -8.30
CA PHE A 29 -10.05 -26.00 -7.77
C PHE A 29 -8.91 -26.96 -7.42
N ASN A 30 -8.89 -27.45 -6.20
CA ASN A 30 -8.01 -28.52 -5.78
C ASN A 30 -8.67 -29.34 -4.67
N GLU A 31 -8.16 -30.53 -4.38
CA GLU A 31 -8.72 -31.46 -3.39
C GLU A 31 -8.83 -30.84 -1.97
N GLY A 32 -8.08 -29.77 -1.66
CA GLY A 32 -8.15 -29.05 -0.40
C GLY A 32 -9.26 -27.97 -0.35
N ASN A 33 -9.78 -27.52 -1.52
CA ASN A 33 -10.84 -26.52 -1.64
C ASN A 33 -12.20 -27.14 -1.94
N VAL A 34 -12.24 -28.42 -2.32
CA VAL A 34 -13.48 -29.16 -2.60
C VAL A 34 -13.89 -29.88 -1.32
N ASN A 35 -14.77 -29.28 -0.53
CA ASN A 35 -15.46 -29.97 0.54
C ASN A 35 -16.59 -30.81 -0.04
N VAL A 36 -16.42 -32.15 -0.01
CA VAL A 36 -17.43 -33.14 -0.45
C VAL A 36 -18.35 -33.53 0.72
N GLU A 37 -18.60 -32.68 1.68
CA GLU A 37 -19.53 -32.98 2.76
C GLU A 37 -20.82 -32.17 2.63
N GLU A 38 -21.92 -32.91 2.71
CA GLU A 38 -23.29 -32.43 2.70
C GLU A 38 -23.56 -31.39 3.78
N GLU A 39 -24.34 -30.37 3.42
CA GLU A 39 -24.86 -29.28 4.25
C GLU A 39 -23.77 -28.30 4.75
N THR A 40 -23.63 -27.20 4.04
CA THR A 40 -22.99 -26.01 4.55
C THR A 40 -23.73 -25.52 5.80
N GLU A 41 -23.40 -26.09 6.98
CA GLU A 41 -23.59 -25.36 8.21
C GLU A 41 -22.86 -24.01 8.02
N THR A 42 -23.61 -22.94 8.12
CA THR A 42 -23.03 -21.60 8.01
C THR A 42 -21.90 -21.50 9.03
N GLN A 43 -20.67 -21.39 8.57
CA GLN A 43 -19.45 -21.39 9.38
C GLN A 43 -19.48 -20.35 10.51
N TYR A 44 -20.23 -19.25 10.30
CA TYR A 44 -20.37 -18.15 11.25
C TYR A 44 -21.82 -18.04 11.69
N THR A 45 -22.05 -18.02 12.99
CA THR A 45 -23.40 -18.06 13.60
C THR A 45 -23.64 -17.00 14.66
N SER A 46 -22.60 -16.27 15.09
CA SER A 46 -22.66 -15.38 16.23
C SER A 46 -21.94 -14.05 16.02
N ARG A 47 -22.27 -13.06 16.85
CA ARG A 47 -21.53 -11.81 16.99
C ARG A 47 -20.03 -12.03 17.27
N GLU A 48 -19.70 -13.03 18.09
CA GLU A 48 -18.30 -13.33 18.41
C GLU A 48 -17.52 -13.86 17.19
N ASP A 49 -18.18 -14.57 16.27
CA ASP A 49 -17.55 -14.98 15.01
C ASP A 49 -17.20 -13.75 14.16
N MET A 50 -18.14 -12.80 14.03
CA MET A 50 -17.88 -11.55 13.30
C MET A 50 -16.78 -10.71 13.95
N LYS A 51 -16.78 -10.64 15.29
CA LYS A 51 -15.69 -10.00 16.02
C LYS A 51 -14.34 -10.68 15.75
N GLY A 52 -14.33 -12.01 15.77
CA GLY A 52 -13.14 -12.81 15.44
C GLY A 52 -12.59 -12.52 14.04
N LEU A 53 -13.47 -12.44 13.03
CA LEU A 53 -13.10 -12.07 11.67
C LEU A 53 -12.56 -10.64 11.59
N ARG A 54 -13.21 -9.68 12.25
CA ARG A 54 -12.73 -8.29 12.32
C ARG A 54 -11.33 -8.22 12.95
N ASP A 55 -11.15 -8.84 14.10
CA ASP A 55 -9.86 -8.87 14.79
C ASP A 55 -8.79 -9.58 13.93
N ALA A 56 -9.18 -10.61 13.15
CA ALA A 56 -8.29 -11.32 12.24
C ALA A 56 -7.84 -10.43 11.06
N ILE A 57 -8.71 -9.57 10.52
CA ILE A 57 -8.34 -8.59 9.50
C ILE A 57 -7.21 -7.70 10.02
N TYR A 58 -7.38 -7.04 11.17
CA TYR A 58 -6.36 -6.17 11.74
C TYR A 58 -5.06 -6.93 12.08
N ASN A 59 -5.16 -8.15 12.64
CA ASN A 59 -3.99 -8.96 12.96
C ASN A 59 -3.25 -9.49 11.72
N SER A 60 -3.98 -9.92 10.70
CA SER A 60 -3.42 -10.38 9.41
C SER A 60 -2.71 -9.23 8.70
N TYR A 61 -3.32 -8.04 8.78
CA TYR A 61 -2.77 -6.83 8.21
C TYR A 61 -1.39 -6.52 8.78
N VAL A 62 -1.30 -6.39 10.08
CA VAL A 62 -0.03 -6.13 10.76
C VAL A 62 1.04 -7.14 10.36
N LYS A 63 0.70 -8.43 10.21
CA LYS A 63 1.69 -9.44 9.83
C LYS A 63 2.15 -9.36 8.37
N ASN A 64 1.23 -9.10 7.46
CA ASN A 64 1.42 -9.36 6.03
C ASN A 64 1.70 -8.10 5.21
N ILE A 65 1.39 -6.90 5.73
CA ILE A 65 1.60 -5.64 5.01
C ILE A 65 3.08 -5.32 4.79
N GLN A 66 3.98 -5.86 5.61
CA GLN A 66 5.39 -5.48 5.66
C GLN A 66 6.07 -5.57 4.29
N GLU A 67 5.78 -6.63 3.54
CA GLU A 67 6.37 -6.83 2.22
C GLU A 67 5.52 -6.16 1.14
N ALA A 68 4.36 -6.70 0.83
CA ALA A 68 3.53 -6.26 -0.29
C ALA A 68 3.02 -4.81 -0.15
N GLY A 69 2.43 -4.48 0.99
CA GLY A 69 1.78 -3.19 1.20
C GLY A 69 2.70 -2.08 1.74
N TYR A 70 3.96 -2.38 2.05
CA TYR A 70 4.92 -1.38 2.50
C TYR A 70 6.22 -1.39 1.70
N GLN A 71 7.05 -2.43 1.82
CA GLN A 71 8.35 -2.47 1.13
C GLN A 71 8.21 -2.40 -0.39
N ASP A 72 7.42 -3.30 -0.98
CA ASP A 72 7.29 -3.37 -2.43
C ASP A 72 6.45 -2.20 -2.95
N TRP A 73 5.48 -1.72 -2.15
CA TRP A 73 4.76 -0.49 -2.46
C TRP A 73 5.69 0.71 -2.63
N LEU A 74 6.71 0.83 -1.76
CA LEU A 74 7.74 1.86 -1.91
C LEU A 74 8.62 1.63 -3.15
N VAL A 75 8.88 0.38 -3.53
CA VAL A 75 9.61 0.08 -4.77
C VAL A 75 8.77 0.47 -5.99
N TYR A 76 7.48 0.10 -6.02
CA TYR A 76 6.57 0.47 -7.12
C TYR A 76 6.37 1.98 -7.28
N SER A 77 6.49 2.73 -6.20
CA SER A 77 6.25 4.18 -6.22
C SER A 77 7.53 5.01 -6.27
N GLU A 78 8.47 4.79 -5.35
CA GLU A 78 9.63 5.65 -5.19
C GLU A 78 10.80 5.25 -6.11
N CYS A 79 11.04 3.93 -6.24
CA CYS A 79 12.15 3.44 -7.08
C CYS A 79 11.80 3.42 -8.57
N ARG A 80 10.53 3.30 -8.95
CA ARG A 80 10.10 3.46 -10.35
C ARG A 80 10.09 4.91 -10.80
N ALA A 81 10.11 5.84 -9.85
CA ALA A 81 10.24 7.28 -10.07
C ALA A 81 11.65 7.78 -9.73
N ASP A 82 11.74 9.07 -9.48
CA ASP A 82 12.97 9.85 -9.31
C ASP A 82 13.39 10.04 -7.84
N ASN A 83 12.73 9.35 -6.87
CA ASN A 83 12.98 9.54 -5.43
C ASN A 83 13.99 8.58 -4.83
N ALA A 84 14.12 7.34 -5.36
CA ALA A 84 14.96 6.34 -4.72
C ALA A 84 15.62 5.36 -5.70
N TYR A 85 16.72 4.74 -5.26
CA TYR A 85 17.31 3.56 -5.89
C TYR A 85 16.88 2.30 -5.15
N CYS A 86 16.82 1.17 -5.85
CA CYS A 86 16.36 -0.10 -5.27
C CYS A 86 17.36 -0.79 -4.31
N GLY A 87 18.57 -0.25 -4.13
CA GLY A 87 19.57 -0.78 -3.24
C GLY A 87 20.48 -1.81 -3.90
N SER A 88 20.43 -3.07 -3.45
CA SER A 88 21.34 -4.09 -3.96
C SER A 88 20.89 -4.65 -5.32
N PRO A 89 21.75 -4.64 -6.35
CA PRO A 89 21.45 -5.25 -7.64
C PRO A 89 21.34 -6.78 -7.58
N SER A 90 21.68 -7.42 -6.46
CA SER A 90 21.51 -8.85 -6.26
C SER A 90 20.07 -9.28 -5.92
N THR A 91 19.18 -8.33 -5.66
CA THR A 91 17.73 -8.58 -5.50
C THR A 91 17.05 -8.45 -6.85
N GLY A 92 17.16 -9.51 -7.68
CA GLY A 92 16.74 -9.50 -9.09
C GLY A 92 15.29 -9.05 -9.31
N GLU A 93 14.37 -9.48 -8.44
CA GLU A 93 12.95 -9.15 -8.52
C GLU A 93 12.71 -7.63 -8.31
N ILE A 94 13.32 -7.04 -7.28
CA ILE A 94 13.19 -5.61 -6.96
C ILE A 94 13.89 -4.75 -8.03
N ALA A 95 15.08 -5.17 -8.46
CA ALA A 95 15.82 -4.47 -9.51
C ALA A 95 15.08 -4.49 -10.87
N ALA A 96 14.32 -5.56 -11.15
CA ALA A 96 13.48 -5.63 -12.34
C ALA A 96 12.33 -4.63 -12.29
N ILE A 97 11.71 -4.43 -11.12
CA ILE A 97 10.64 -3.44 -10.91
C ILE A 97 11.20 -2.02 -11.11
N GLU A 98 12.30 -1.68 -10.44
CA GLU A 98 12.96 -0.38 -10.62
C GLU A 98 13.38 -0.15 -12.08
N GLY A 99 13.97 -1.16 -12.70
CA GLY A 99 14.49 -1.10 -14.08
C GLY A 99 13.42 -1.11 -15.15
N ASN A 100 12.14 -1.19 -14.80
CA ASN A 100 11.01 -1.35 -15.72
C ASN A 100 11.17 -2.55 -16.67
N ASN A 101 11.69 -3.67 -16.15
CA ASN A 101 11.95 -4.93 -16.86
C ASN A 101 11.34 -6.13 -16.11
N VAL A 102 10.08 -5.99 -15.76
CA VAL A 102 9.31 -7.00 -15.03
C VAL A 102 8.66 -7.97 -16.01
N ASP A 103 8.59 -9.24 -15.67
CA ASP A 103 7.81 -10.25 -16.36
C ASP A 103 6.85 -10.97 -15.40
N GLY A 104 5.99 -11.85 -15.91
CA GLY A 104 5.00 -12.57 -15.14
C GLY A 104 5.57 -13.62 -14.16
N GLU A 105 6.86 -13.91 -14.22
CA GLU A 105 7.55 -14.83 -13.31
C GLU A 105 8.12 -14.13 -12.07
N ASN A 106 8.01 -12.80 -11.98
CA ASN A 106 8.52 -12.02 -10.85
C ASN A 106 7.82 -12.43 -9.55
N LYS A 107 8.60 -12.91 -8.59
CA LYS A 107 8.07 -13.47 -7.34
C LYS A 107 7.42 -12.42 -6.43
N ASN A 108 7.92 -11.18 -6.44
CA ASN A 108 7.33 -10.10 -5.66
C ASN A 108 5.96 -9.74 -6.24
N VAL A 109 5.86 -9.56 -7.56
CA VAL A 109 4.58 -9.30 -8.24
C VAL A 109 3.55 -10.40 -7.98
N THR A 110 3.98 -11.68 -8.01
CA THR A 110 3.11 -12.84 -7.71
C THR A 110 2.64 -12.83 -6.25
N ARG A 111 3.55 -12.59 -5.32
CA ARG A 111 3.23 -12.51 -3.88
C ARG A 111 2.23 -11.39 -3.60
N ASP A 112 2.46 -10.21 -4.19
CA ASP A 112 1.68 -9.01 -3.92
C ASP A 112 0.26 -9.14 -4.49
N TRP A 113 0.12 -9.69 -5.71
CA TRP A 113 -1.19 -10.05 -6.26
C TRP A 113 -1.97 -10.96 -5.31
N THR A 114 -1.34 -12.03 -4.85
CA THR A 114 -1.96 -12.99 -3.93
C THR A 114 -2.31 -12.34 -2.59
N TYR A 115 -1.42 -11.48 -2.07
CA TYR A 115 -1.67 -10.75 -0.82
C TYR A 115 -2.94 -9.90 -0.92
N PHE A 116 -3.04 -9.04 -1.92
CA PHE A 116 -4.19 -8.12 -2.04
C PHE A 116 -5.51 -8.87 -2.27
N LEU A 117 -5.53 -9.91 -3.13
CA LEU A 117 -6.73 -10.74 -3.33
C LEU A 117 -7.18 -11.42 -2.04
N ASN A 118 -6.25 -11.96 -1.26
CA ASN A 118 -6.57 -12.55 0.04
C ASN A 118 -7.18 -11.53 1.00
N GLN A 119 -6.70 -10.27 0.98
CA GLN A 119 -7.29 -9.23 1.83
C GLN A 119 -8.72 -8.86 1.39
N VAL A 120 -8.99 -8.81 0.10
CA VAL A 120 -10.36 -8.65 -0.44
C VAL A 120 -11.26 -9.79 0.02
N SER A 121 -10.80 -11.04 -0.07
CA SER A 121 -11.52 -12.22 0.40
C SER A 121 -11.82 -12.16 1.91
N ASN A 122 -10.85 -11.74 2.73
CA ASN A 122 -11.04 -11.58 4.18
C ASN A 122 -12.13 -10.55 4.50
N ALA A 123 -12.17 -9.43 3.78
CA ALA A 123 -13.22 -8.43 3.93
C ALA A 123 -14.62 -8.99 3.58
N ASN A 124 -14.70 -9.77 2.49
CA ASN A 124 -15.94 -10.40 2.06
C ASN A 124 -16.52 -11.35 3.11
N GLN A 125 -15.68 -12.02 3.92
CA GLN A 125 -16.17 -12.88 5.01
C GLN A 125 -17.05 -12.11 6.01
N ILE A 126 -16.73 -10.85 6.29
CA ILE A 126 -17.56 -10.00 7.13
C ILE A 126 -18.76 -9.47 6.34
N ILE A 127 -18.52 -8.83 5.21
CA ILE A 127 -19.55 -8.12 4.43
C ILE A 127 -20.71 -9.04 4.05
N CYS A 128 -20.43 -10.27 3.62
CA CYS A 128 -21.44 -11.22 3.17
C CYS A 128 -22.20 -11.91 4.31
N ASN A 129 -21.65 -11.94 5.53
CA ASN A 129 -22.28 -12.66 6.65
C ASN A 129 -22.92 -11.75 7.68
N ILE A 130 -22.46 -10.51 7.84
CA ILE A 130 -22.80 -9.68 8.99
C ILE A 130 -24.30 -9.35 9.08
N ASP A 131 -24.99 -9.15 7.94
CA ASP A 131 -26.43 -8.85 7.90
C ASP A 131 -27.23 -10.04 8.47
N ARG A 132 -26.94 -11.26 8.03
CA ARG A 132 -27.54 -12.50 8.51
C ARG A 132 -27.27 -12.74 10.00
N ILE A 133 -26.05 -12.48 10.44
CA ILE A 133 -25.66 -12.63 11.86
C ILE A 133 -26.39 -11.60 12.73
N LYS A 134 -26.54 -10.36 12.26
CA LYS A 134 -27.32 -9.32 12.96
C LYS A 134 -28.77 -9.72 13.18
N GLU A 135 -29.38 -10.40 12.20
CA GLU A 135 -30.74 -10.92 12.31
C GLU A 135 -30.83 -12.11 13.28
N ALA A 136 -29.83 -12.98 13.31
CA ALA A 136 -29.83 -14.21 14.09
C ALA A 136 -29.35 -14.02 15.54
N ASP A 137 -28.44 -13.09 15.80
CA ASP A 137 -27.84 -12.86 17.13
C ASP A 137 -28.19 -11.46 17.67
N ALA A 138 -29.14 -11.41 18.57
CA ALA A 138 -29.59 -10.17 19.20
C ALA A 138 -28.51 -9.47 20.07
N SER A 139 -27.41 -10.13 20.37
CA SER A 139 -26.29 -9.53 21.10
C SER A 139 -25.46 -8.56 20.26
N MET A 140 -25.50 -8.67 18.93
CA MET A 140 -24.90 -7.70 18.03
C MET A 140 -25.74 -6.43 18.01
N THR A 141 -25.17 -5.31 18.40
CA THR A 141 -25.84 -4.00 18.32
C THR A 141 -25.89 -3.49 16.88
N GLN A 142 -26.76 -2.52 16.57
CA GLN A 142 -26.79 -1.90 15.23
C GLN A 142 -25.48 -1.13 14.96
N THR A 143 -24.94 -0.47 15.96
CA THR A 143 -23.66 0.24 15.83
C THR A 143 -22.53 -0.72 15.47
N GLU A 144 -22.39 -1.85 16.15
CA GLU A 144 -21.36 -2.84 15.82
C GLU A 144 -21.53 -3.42 14.42
N HIS A 145 -22.77 -3.70 14.01
CA HIS A 145 -23.07 -4.15 12.65
C HIS A 145 -22.59 -3.12 11.62
N ASP A 146 -23.01 -1.87 11.76
CA ASP A 146 -22.75 -0.81 10.80
C ASP A 146 -21.24 -0.47 10.75
N GLU A 147 -20.60 -0.33 11.91
CA GLU A 147 -19.16 -0.03 12.01
C GLU A 147 -18.30 -1.17 11.45
N TRP A 148 -18.55 -2.44 11.83
CA TRP A 148 -17.71 -3.56 11.37
C TRP A 148 -17.88 -3.84 9.87
N LYS A 149 -19.09 -3.63 9.33
CA LYS A 149 -19.33 -3.68 7.89
C LYS A 149 -18.57 -2.57 7.16
N ALA A 150 -18.62 -1.35 7.68
CA ALA A 150 -17.92 -0.20 7.13
C ALA A 150 -16.39 -0.36 7.18
N GLU A 151 -15.85 -0.87 8.29
CA GLU A 151 -14.43 -1.19 8.40
C GLU A 151 -13.97 -2.24 7.35
N ALA A 152 -14.78 -3.29 7.17
CA ALA A 152 -14.51 -4.31 6.15
C ALA A 152 -14.58 -3.74 4.72
N MET A 153 -15.55 -2.84 4.46
CA MET A 153 -15.65 -2.14 3.18
C MET A 153 -14.48 -1.19 2.93
N CYS A 154 -14.02 -0.43 3.94
CA CYS A 154 -12.78 0.35 3.84
C CYS A 154 -11.59 -0.54 3.45
N TRP A 155 -11.51 -1.72 4.07
CA TRP A 155 -10.46 -2.68 3.83
C TRP A 155 -10.49 -3.23 2.41
N ARG A 156 -11.67 -3.64 1.93
CA ARG A 156 -11.85 -4.10 0.54
C ARG A 156 -11.47 -3.02 -0.46
N ALA A 157 -12.01 -1.82 -0.29
CA ALA A 157 -11.73 -0.69 -1.16
C ALA A 157 -10.24 -0.32 -1.22
N TYR A 158 -9.54 -0.32 -0.07
CA TYR A 158 -8.10 -0.04 -0.03
C TYR A 158 -7.28 -1.06 -0.83
N ASN A 159 -7.59 -2.36 -0.68
CA ASN A 159 -6.86 -3.40 -1.40
C ASN A 159 -7.19 -3.40 -2.90
N LEU A 160 -8.44 -3.15 -3.29
CA LEU A 160 -8.83 -2.94 -4.69
C LEU A 160 -8.12 -1.70 -5.29
N TYR A 161 -8.01 -0.61 -4.53
CA TYR A 161 -7.27 0.57 -4.95
C TYR A 161 -5.80 0.24 -5.22
N CYS A 162 -5.11 -0.41 -4.31
CA CYS A 162 -3.72 -0.81 -4.50
C CYS A 162 -3.55 -1.73 -5.73
N MET A 163 -4.43 -2.73 -5.88
CA MET A 163 -4.38 -3.63 -7.03
C MET A 163 -4.63 -2.89 -8.34
N SER A 164 -5.61 -2.00 -8.39
CA SER A 164 -5.94 -1.25 -9.61
C SER A 164 -4.81 -0.32 -10.06
N GLN A 165 -4.05 0.25 -9.11
CA GLN A 165 -2.86 1.05 -9.42
C GLN A 165 -1.73 0.22 -10.04
N LEU A 166 -1.59 -1.05 -9.64
CA LEU A 166 -0.52 -1.92 -10.13
C LEU A 166 -0.90 -2.66 -11.43
N TRP A 167 -2.12 -3.15 -11.55
CA TRP A 167 -2.50 -4.07 -12.64
C TRP A 167 -3.62 -3.56 -13.55
N GLY A 168 -4.24 -2.43 -13.25
CA GLY A 168 -5.39 -1.92 -14.02
C GLY A 168 -6.65 -2.74 -13.76
N ASP A 169 -7.18 -3.38 -14.81
CA ASP A 169 -8.30 -4.32 -14.68
C ASP A 169 -7.92 -5.50 -13.79
N ILE A 170 -8.76 -5.84 -12.83
CA ILE A 170 -8.51 -6.90 -11.83
C ILE A 170 -9.79 -7.70 -11.56
N PRO A 171 -9.71 -8.94 -11.10
CA PRO A 171 -10.88 -9.66 -10.62
C PRO A 171 -11.49 -8.96 -9.40
N VAL A 172 -12.78 -8.63 -9.47
CA VAL A 172 -13.55 -8.10 -8.34
C VAL A 172 -14.56 -9.16 -7.90
N VAL A 173 -14.26 -9.84 -6.79
CA VAL A 173 -15.16 -10.81 -6.16
C VAL A 173 -15.77 -10.15 -4.94
N THR A 174 -17.10 -10.01 -4.91
CA THR A 174 -17.85 -9.37 -3.82
C THR A 174 -18.70 -10.35 -3.03
N THR A 175 -18.71 -11.62 -3.44
CA THR A 175 -19.47 -12.72 -2.83
C THR A 175 -18.53 -13.76 -2.24
N ILE A 176 -19.10 -14.69 -1.49
CA ILE A 176 -18.43 -15.92 -1.10
C ILE A 176 -18.99 -17.01 -2.02
N PRO A 177 -18.18 -17.60 -2.90
CA PRO A 177 -18.65 -18.64 -3.80
C PRO A 177 -19.23 -19.82 -3.01
N PRO A 178 -20.37 -20.40 -3.45
CA PRO A 178 -20.93 -21.57 -2.79
C PRO A 178 -20.05 -22.79 -2.98
N ALA A 179 -20.19 -23.80 -2.10
CA ALA A 179 -19.45 -25.04 -2.24
C ALA A 179 -19.74 -25.69 -3.60
N ILE A 180 -18.69 -26.24 -4.25
CA ILE A 180 -18.82 -26.89 -5.54
C ILE A 180 -19.43 -28.26 -5.35
N THR A 181 -20.43 -28.54 -6.16
CA THR A 181 -21.06 -29.86 -6.28
C THR A 181 -21.07 -30.30 -7.74
N ALA A 182 -21.37 -31.58 -7.99
CA ALA A 182 -21.50 -32.09 -9.36
C ALA A 182 -22.66 -31.42 -10.13
N GLU A 183 -23.64 -30.89 -9.40
CA GLU A 183 -24.83 -30.26 -9.97
C GLU A 183 -24.63 -28.79 -10.32
N ASN A 184 -23.76 -28.06 -9.55
CA ASN A 184 -23.63 -26.60 -9.70
C ASN A 184 -22.31 -26.13 -10.33
N ILE A 185 -21.38 -27.04 -10.67
CA ILE A 185 -20.03 -26.70 -11.13
C ILE A 185 -20.03 -25.74 -12.34
N GLU A 186 -20.98 -25.90 -13.27
CA GLU A 186 -21.08 -25.01 -14.44
C GLU A 186 -21.62 -23.63 -14.07
N GLU A 187 -22.51 -23.54 -13.06
CA GLU A 187 -23.12 -22.29 -12.60
C GLU A 187 -22.14 -21.44 -11.80
N VAL A 188 -21.28 -22.09 -10.98
CA VAL A 188 -20.34 -21.38 -10.10
C VAL A 188 -18.95 -21.19 -10.73
N TYR A 189 -18.75 -21.67 -11.96
CA TYR A 189 -17.45 -21.63 -12.61
C TYR A 189 -16.83 -20.22 -12.64
N ASP A 190 -17.59 -19.23 -13.05
CA ASP A 190 -17.12 -17.85 -13.16
C ASP A 190 -16.86 -17.19 -11.79
N GLU A 191 -17.48 -17.67 -10.71
CA GLU A 191 -17.20 -17.21 -9.35
C GLU A 191 -15.85 -17.72 -8.84
N TYR A 192 -15.44 -18.91 -9.26
CA TYR A 192 -14.14 -19.49 -8.92
C TYR A 192 -13.01 -19.10 -9.87
N PHE A 193 -13.34 -18.82 -11.13
CA PHE A 193 -12.41 -18.39 -12.17
C PHE A 193 -12.86 -17.04 -12.76
N PRO A 194 -12.90 -15.97 -11.92
CA PRO A 194 -13.38 -14.68 -12.38
C PRO A 194 -12.44 -14.10 -13.45
N SER A 195 -13.02 -13.52 -14.49
CA SER A 195 -12.30 -12.68 -15.42
C SER A 195 -11.91 -11.36 -14.75
N ARG A 196 -11.06 -10.60 -15.41
CA ARG A 196 -10.72 -9.24 -14.96
C ARG A 196 -11.93 -8.32 -15.17
N THR A 197 -12.30 -7.60 -14.14
CA THR A 197 -13.33 -6.57 -14.16
C THR A 197 -12.75 -5.30 -14.78
N PRO A 198 -13.45 -4.63 -15.70
CA PRO A 198 -13.02 -3.35 -16.26
C PRO A 198 -12.71 -2.32 -15.16
N LEU A 199 -11.66 -1.54 -15.36
CA LEU A 199 -11.14 -0.62 -14.34
C LEU A 199 -12.20 0.36 -13.81
N GLU A 200 -13.07 0.86 -14.69
CA GLU A 200 -14.16 1.74 -14.29
C GLU A 200 -15.13 1.08 -13.29
N GLU A 201 -15.43 -0.21 -13.49
CA GLU A 201 -16.33 -0.97 -12.59
C GLU A 201 -15.63 -1.30 -11.27
N VAL A 202 -14.29 -1.52 -11.28
CA VAL A 202 -13.50 -1.64 -10.05
C VAL A 202 -13.63 -0.36 -9.21
N TYR A 203 -13.56 0.81 -9.86
CA TYR A 203 -13.71 2.10 -9.19
C TYR A 203 -15.14 2.34 -8.70
N ASP A 204 -16.16 1.88 -9.44
CA ASP A 204 -17.56 1.94 -8.99
C ASP A 204 -17.76 1.14 -7.70
N GLN A 205 -17.15 -0.06 -7.61
CA GLN A 205 -17.22 -0.87 -6.38
C GLN A 205 -16.53 -0.19 -5.20
N MET A 206 -15.36 0.43 -5.41
CA MET A 206 -14.69 1.17 -4.35
C MET A 206 -15.52 2.38 -3.87
N ILE A 207 -16.16 3.10 -4.79
CA ILE A 207 -17.03 4.25 -4.46
C ILE A 207 -18.24 3.78 -3.65
N GLU A 208 -18.86 2.66 -4.02
CA GLU A 208 -19.97 2.09 -3.27
C GLU A 208 -19.55 1.75 -1.83
N ASP A 209 -18.45 1.01 -1.66
CA ASP A 209 -17.92 0.61 -0.37
C ASP A 209 -17.59 1.83 0.52
N LEU A 210 -16.90 2.80 -0.05
CA LEU A 210 -16.45 3.99 0.69
C LEU A 210 -17.58 4.96 0.99
N THR A 211 -18.61 5.03 0.15
CA THR A 211 -19.81 5.84 0.43
C THR A 211 -20.51 5.31 1.68
N TYR A 212 -20.71 3.99 1.77
CA TYR A 212 -21.24 3.37 2.98
C TYR A 212 -20.32 3.64 4.20
N ALA A 213 -19.02 3.47 4.02
CA ALA A 213 -18.05 3.67 5.11
C ALA A 213 -17.99 5.12 5.61
N CYS A 214 -18.12 6.12 4.74
CA CYS A 214 -18.20 7.53 5.15
C CYS A 214 -19.38 7.83 6.09
N GLU A 215 -20.48 7.09 5.96
CA GLU A 215 -21.67 7.25 6.80
C GLU A 215 -21.58 6.46 8.11
N HIS A 216 -21.01 5.25 8.06
CA HIS A 216 -21.17 4.22 9.09
C HIS A 216 -19.89 3.84 9.84
N ALA A 217 -18.70 4.14 9.31
CA ALA A 217 -17.45 3.82 10.01
C ALA A 217 -17.34 4.57 11.35
N PRO A 218 -16.52 4.09 12.29
CA PRO A 218 -16.26 4.79 13.55
C PRO A 218 -15.82 6.24 13.36
N GLU A 219 -16.21 7.11 14.27
CA GLU A 219 -15.69 8.48 14.31
C GLU A 219 -14.17 8.48 14.55
N PRO A 220 -13.43 9.41 13.93
CA PRO A 220 -11.99 9.50 14.13
C PRO A 220 -11.61 9.74 15.59
N SER A 221 -10.69 8.96 16.10
CA SER A 221 -10.14 9.11 17.46
C SER A 221 -8.87 9.97 17.44
N SER A 222 -8.67 10.81 18.46
CA SER A 222 -7.41 11.52 18.66
C SER A 222 -6.32 10.66 19.31
N SER A 223 -6.68 9.51 19.89
CA SER A 223 -5.77 8.63 20.63
C SER A 223 -5.58 7.23 20.03
N ASP A 224 -6.34 6.89 19.01
CA ASP A 224 -6.23 5.61 18.30
C ASP A 224 -6.42 5.84 16.80
N LYS A 225 -5.34 5.67 16.05
CA LYS A 225 -5.29 5.81 14.59
C LYS A 225 -5.15 4.47 13.88
N THR A 226 -5.41 3.36 14.59
CA THR A 226 -5.21 2.00 14.09
C THR A 226 -6.49 1.34 13.59
N VAL A 227 -7.61 2.07 13.62
CA VAL A 227 -8.93 1.63 13.20
C VAL A 227 -9.39 2.41 11.97
N PHE A 228 -10.00 1.73 11.00
CA PHE A 228 -10.61 2.39 9.85
C PHE A 228 -11.78 3.25 10.30
N SER A 229 -11.59 4.55 10.23
CA SER A 229 -12.55 5.57 10.65
C SER A 229 -13.18 6.27 9.46
N LYS A 230 -14.21 7.08 9.70
CA LYS A 230 -14.77 8.00 8.68
C LYS A 230 -13.68 8.87 8.04
N GLY A 231 -12.68 9.29 8.80
CA GLY A 231 -11.55 10.06 8.26
C GLY A 231 -10.75 9.29 7.21
N PHE A 232 -10.50 7.99 7.45
CA PHE A 232 -9.88 7.12 6.46
C PHE A 232 -10.80 6.92 5.24
N ALA A 233 -12.08 6.66 5.45
CA ALA A 233 -13.04 6.45 4.37
C ALA A 233 -13.12 7.66 3.43
N TYR A 234 -13.28 8.87 3.97
CA TYR A 234 -13.26 10.11 3.16
C TYR A 234 -11.91 10.34 2.47
N GLY A 235 -10.79 10.11 3.16
CA GLY A 235 -9.46 10.28 2.57
C GLY A 235 -9.21 9.30 1.41
N LEU A 236 -9.61 8.03 1.55
CA LEU A 236 -9.49 7.05 0.47
C LEU A 236 -10.48 7.35 -0.67
N LEU A 237 -11.69 7.79 -0.38
CA LEU A 237 -12.65 8.20 -1.40
C LEU A 237 -12.15 9.40 -2.20
N ALA A 238 -11.44 10.35 -1.56
CA ALA A 238 -10.78 11.44 -2.25
C ALA A 238 -9.69 10.92 -3.22
N ARG A 239 -8.84 9.96 -2.79
CA ARG A 239 -7.87 9.31 -3.68
C ARG A 239 -8.55 8.64 -4.87
N VAL A 240 -9.62 7.88 -4.65
CA VAL A 240 -10.39 7.19 -5.69
C VAL A 240 -10.95 8.18 -6.73
N TYR A 241 -11.55 9.28 -6.28
CA TYR A 241 -12.07 10.31 -7.20
C TYR A 241 -10.99 11.17 -7.87
N ALA A 242 -9.77 11.19 -7.37
CA ALA A 242 -8.66 11.86 -8.05
C ALA A 242 -8.16 11.08 -9.26
N GLU A 243 -8.35 9.75 -9.28
CA GLU A 243 -7.84 8.88 -10.32
C GLU A 243 -8.68 8.93 -11.61
N LYS A 244 -8.05 8.65 -12.74
CA LYS A 244 -8.63 8.81 -14.09
C LYS A 244 -9.97 8.09 -14.32
N PRO A 245 -10.20 6.85 -13.85
CA PRO A 245 -11.42 6.11 -14.19
C PRO A 245 -12.71 6.78 -13.71
N ARG A 246 -12.69 7.43 -12.56
CA ARG A 246 -13.88 8.11 -11.98
C ARG A 246 -13.55 9.52 -11.48
N ARG A 247 -12.64 10.19 -12.19
CA ARG A 247 -12.16 11.52 -11.78
C ARG A 247 -13.28 12.53 -11.60
N ASN A 248 -13.34 13.09 -10.39
CA ASN A 248 -14.29 14.12 -10.01
C ASN A 248 -13.69 15.06 -8.96
N TRP A 249 -13.15 16.19 -9.41
CA TRP A 249 -12.45 17.12 -8.54
C TRP A 249 -13.37 17.81 -7.51
N ASP A 250 -14.67 17.91 -7.76
CA ASP A 250 -15.63 18.44 -6.79
C ASP A 250 -15.79 17.47 -5.62
N GLU A 251 -15.86 16.17 -5.91
CA GLU A 251 -15.91 15.13 -4.89
C GLU A 251 -14.59 14.99 -4.13
N VAL A 252 -13.43 15.16 -4.81
CA VAL A 252 -12.13 15.21 -4.13
C VAL A 252 -12.10 16.32 -3.10
N ALA A 253 -12.44 17.56 -3.50
CA ALA A 253 -12.47 18.71 -2.59
C ALA A 253 -13.42 18.47 -1.41
N ARG A 254 -14.66 18.02 -1.69
CA ARG A 254 -15.67 17.70 -0.66
C ARG A 254 -15.16 16.66 0.35
N CYS A 255 -14.53 15.61 -0.11
CA CYS A 255 -13.98 14.56 0.76
C CYS A 255 -12.81 15.09 1.60
N CYS A 256 -11.92 15.88 1.02
CA CYS A 256 -10.82 16.52 1.76
C CYS A 256 -11.34 17.48 2.85
N GLU A 257 -12.33 18.32 2.52
CA GLU A 257 -13.00 19.20 3.48
C GLU A 257 -13.62 18.41 4.64
N ALA A 258 -14.22 17.24 4.35
CA ALA A 258 -14.77 16.37 5.39
C ALA A 258 -13.69 15.84 6.33
N VAL A 259 -12.53 15.43 5.81
CA VAL A 259 -11.39 14.99 6.65
C VAL A 259 -10.88 16.14 7.51
N GLU A 260 -10.71 17.32 6.92
CA GLU A 260 -10.20 18.52 7.60
C GLU A 260 -11.13 19.03 8.72
N ALA A 261 -12.44 18.76 8.60
CA ALA A 261 -13.43 19.12 9.59
C ALA A 261 -13.37 18.29 10.88
N PHE A 262 -12.72 17.11 10.87
CA PHE A 262 -12.63 16.31 12.07
C PHE A 262 -11.63 16.91 13.08
N PRO A 263 -12.08 17.18 14.32
CA PRO A 263 -11.21 17.80 15.34
C PRO A 263 -10.08 16.85 15.82
N ALA A 264 -10.12 15.60 15.42
CA ALA A 264 -9.12 14.59 15.73
C ALA A 264 -7.81 14.78 14.93
N TYR A 265 -7.80 15.65 13.91
CA TYR A 265 -6.68 15.83 13.00
C TYR A 265 -6.16 17.27 13.01
N SER A 266 -4.84 17.39 13.03
CA SER A 266 -4.10 18.64 12.81
C SER A 266 -2.69 18.31 12.34
N LEU A 267 -2.06 19.18 11.55
CA LEU A 267 -0.65 19.02 11.21
C LEU A 267 0.21 18.98 12.47
N CYS A 268 1.22 18.12 12.51
CA CYS A 268 2.27 18.15 13.52
C CYS A 268 3.03 19.48 13.44
N GLU A 269 3.46 20.02 14.57
CA GLU A 269 4.22 21.26 14.64
C GLU A 269 5.55 21.14 13.89
N ASN A 270 6.25 20.01 14.11
CA ASN A 270 7.47 19.69 13.38
C ASN A 270 7.24 18.45 12.51
N TYR A 271 7.79 18.48 11.31
CA TYR A 271 7.66 17.35 10.38
C TYR A 271 8.22 16.03 10.93
N GLY A 272 9.36 16.09 11.61
CA GLY A 272 10.03 14.91 12.17
C GLY A 272 9.26 14.23 13.31
N ASP A 273 8.27 14.90 13.91
CA ASP A 273 7.46 14.32 14.99
C ASP A 273 6.65 13.10 14.50
N LEU A 274 6.37 13.00 13.20
CA LEU A 274 5.68 11.86 12.58
C LEU A 274 6.43 10.52 12.74
N TRP A 275 7.76 10.53 12.76
CA TRP A 275 8.61 9.35 12.86
C TRP A 275 9.55 9.40 14.06
N ALA A 276 9.22 10.23 15.07
CA ALA A 276 10.04 10.36 16.26
C ALA A 276 10.09 9.03 17.04
N TYR A 277 11.22 8.77 17.66
CA TYR A 277 11.47 7.58 18.44
C TYR A 277 12.42 7.89 19.61
N ASN A 278 12.41 7.03 20.59
CA ASN A 278 13.35 7.03 21.70
C ASN A 278 13.89 5.61 21.93
N ASP A 279 14.78 5.44 22.91
CA ASP A 279 15.40 4.15 23.19
C ASP A 279 14.40 3.04 23.54
N ASP A 280 13.18 3.41 23.96
CA ASP A 280 12.16 2.48 24.43
C ASP A 280 11.04 2.25 23.42
N ASP A 281 10.63 3.24 22.65
CA ASP A 281 9.49 3.12 21.71
C ASP A 281 9.49 4.20 20.61
N ALA A 282 8.63 4.01 19.62
CA ALA A 282 8.35 4.99 18.57
C ALA A 282 7.06 5.76 18.86
N VAL A 283 6.97 6.99 18.38
CA VAL A 283 5.74 7.80 18.42
C VAL A 283 4.66 7.13 17.59
N ARG A 284 3.43 7.14 18.10
CA ARG A 284 2.22 6.63 17.45
C ARG A 284 1.06 7.59 17.66
N ASN A 285 0.03 7.45 16.84
CA ASN A 285 -1.22 8.20 16.98
C ASN A 285 -0.98 9.71 17.01
N THR A 286 -0.09 10.22 16.14
CA THR A 286 0.13 11.66 16.04
C THR A 286 -1.15 12.37 15.62
N SER A 287 -1.23 13.67 15.88
CA SER A 287 -2.38 14.48 15.47
C SER A 287 -2.57 14.53 13.95
N GLU A 288 -1.53 14.26 13.18
CA GLU A 288 -1.55 14.27 11.72
C GLU A 288 -1.91 12.93 11.12
N SER A 289 -1.64 11.82 11.82
CA SER A 289 -1.99 10.47 11.37
C SER A 289 -3.50 10.30 11.28
N ILE A 290 -3.98 9.77 10.14
CA ILE A 290 -5.38 9.39 9.91
C ILE A 290 -5.53 7.90 10.11
N PHE A 291 -4.60 7.11 9.54
CA PHE A 291 -4.53 5.67 9.74
C PHE A 291 -3.08 5.19 9.71
N GLU A 292 -2.72 4.38 10.69
CA GLU A 292 -1.40 3.79 10.80
C GLU A 292 -1.43 2.32 11.25
N VAL A 293 -0.47 1.55 10.76
CA VAL A 293 -0.23 0.17 11.22
C VAL A 293 0.77 0.22 12.36
N PRO A 294 0.36 -0.18 13.58
CA PRO A 294 1.24 -0.13 14.74
C PRO A 294 2.19 -1.32 14.77
N TRP A 295 3.43 -1.08 15.15
CA TRP A 295 4.43 -2.11 15.41
C TRP A 295 4.90 -2.01 16.85
N THR A 296 5.36 -3.12 17.42
CA THR A 296 6.03 -3.16 18.72
C THR A 296 7.43 -3.73 18.56
N ARG A 297 8.28 -3.59 19.58
CA ARG A 297 9.62 -4.20 19.53
C ARG A 297 9.60 -5.73 19.42
N GLU A 298 8.61 -6.37 20.05
CA GLU A 298 8.44 -7.82 20.08
C GLU A 298 7.84 -8.35 18.77
N SER A 299 6.93 -7.59 18.16
CA SER A 299 6.29 -7.89 16.88
C SER A 299 6.54 -6.75 15.89
N GLY A 300 7.80 -6.46 15.66
CA GLY A 300 8.22 -5.31 14.88
C GLY A 300 8.19 -5.56 13.37
N ASN A 301 8.19 -4.46 12.65
CA ASN A 301 8.39 -4.46 11.21
C ASN A 301 9.83 -4.90 10.88
N TRP A 302 10.02 -6.11 10.38
CA TRP A 302 11.36 -6.62 10.06
C TRP A 302 11.99 -5.92 8.84
N VAL A 303 11.16 -5.34 7.97
CA VAL A 303 11.61 -4.69 6.73
C VAL A 303 12.42 -3.41 7.03
N TRP A 304 12.24 -2.79 8.21
CA TRP A 304 13.02 -1.60 8.59
C TRP A 304 14.54 -1.78 8.44
N MET A 305 15.06 -2.98 8.71
CA MET A 305 16.49 -3.27 8.58
C MET A 305 16.98 -3.25 7.13
N MET A 306 16.07 -3.33 6.16
CA MET A 306 16.38 -3.26 4.73
C MET A 306 16.56 -1.84 4.23
N PHE A 307 16.01 -0.85 4.94
CA PHE A 307 16.07 0.55 4.56
C PHE A 307 17.25 1.25 5.20
N HIS A 308 17.53 0.92 6.45
CA HIS A 308 18.43 1.67 7.29
C HIS A 308 19.31 0.74 8.12
N ARG A 309 20.50 1.23 8.52
CA ARG A 309 21.36 0.56 9.49
C ARG A 309 20.63 0.42 10.83
N ASN A 310 20.87 -0.69 11.54
CA ASN A 310 20.32 -0.90 12.89
C ASN A 310 20.74 0.22 13.83
N TYR A 311 19.84 1.13 14.10
CA TYR A 311 20.09 2.30 14.93
C TYR A 311 20.39 1.94 16.39
N TYR A 312 19.87 0.79 16.89
CA TYR A 312 20.11 0.32 18.25
C TYR A 312 21.47 -0.35 18.45
N ASN A 313 22.10 -0.77 17.39
CA ASN A 313 23.43 -1.37 17.44
C ASN A 313 24.32 -0.80 16.34
N PRO A 314 25.00 0.33 16.61
CA PRO A 314 25.87 0.98 15.61
C PRO A 314 27.04 0.10 15.16
N ASN A 315 27.32 -1.02 15.84
CA ASN A 315 28.33 -1.99 15.45
C ASN A 315 27.77 -3.14 14.61
N ASP A 316 26.43 -3.19 14.41
CA ASP A 316 25.81 -4.23 13.61
C ASP A 316 25.93 -3.90 12.12
N SER A 317 26.35 -4.88 11.33
CA SER A 317 26.57 -4.73 9.89
C SER A 317 25.32 -4.92 9.04
N TYR A 318 24.11 -4.90 9.64
CA TYR A 318 22.85 -5.07 8.95
C TYR A 318 22.46 -3.88 8.07
N THR A 319 23.16 -3.73 6.96
CA THR A 319 22.82 -2.84 5.85
C THR A 319 22.79 -3.65 4.56
N TRP A 320 22.29 -4.87 4.63
CA TRP A 320 22.55 -5.83 3.58
C TRP A 320 21.77 -5.59 2.28
N ALA A 321 20.63 -4.97 2.30
CA ALA A 321 19.87 -4.69 1.09
C ALA A 321 19.87 -3.21 0.70
N LYS A 322 19.74 -2.29 1.65
CA LYS A 322 19.62 -0.83 1.43
C LYS A 322 18.53 -0.48 0.42
N TRP A 323 17.40 -1.19 0.49
CA TRP A 323 16.25 -0.87 -0.34
C TRP A 323 15.76 0.53 -0.04
N ILE A 324 15.19 1.20 -1.05
CA ILE A 324 14.73 2.58 -0.92
C ILE A 324 15.88 3.52 -0.48
N THR A 325 17.01 3.41 -1.15
CA THR A 325 18.11 4.38 -0.98
C THR A 325 17.70 5.71 -1.62
N PRO A 326 17.67 6.83 -0.89
CA PRO A 326 17.36 8.14 -1.46
C PRO A 326 18.22 8.44 -2.69
N SER A 327 17.60 8.91 -3.77
CA SER A 327 18.31 9.28 -4.98
C SER A 327 19.02 10.62 -4.81
N ARG A 328 19.99 10.91 -5.69
CA ARG A 328 20.61 12.24 -5.75
C ARG A 328 19.59 13.30 -6.13
N ASP A 329 18.66 12.96 -6.99
CA ASP A 329 17.64 13.87 -7.50
C ASP A 329 16.71 14.39 -6.38
N ILE A 330 16.22 13.52 -5.47
CA ILE A 330 15.43 13.98 -4.32
C ILE A 330 16.25 14.80 -3.31
N ILE A 331 17.54 14.44 -3.12
CA ILE A 331 18.42 15.22 -2.25
C ILE A 331 18.63 16.61 -2.83
N GLU A 332 18.95 16.72 -4.12
CA GLU A 332 19.08 18.00 -4.81
C GLU A 332 17.80 18.83 -4.81
N ALA A 333 16.61 18.16 -4.89
CA ALA A 333 15.34 18.85 -4.80
C ALA A 333 15.12 19.50 -3.42
N TYR A 334 15.45 18.82 -2.32
CA TYR A 334 15.43 19.39 -0.99
C TYR A 334 16.44 20.54 -0.82
N GLU A 335 17.66 20.36 -1.32
CA GLU A 335 18.73 21.37 -1.24
C GLU A 335 18.38 22.63 -2.04
N ALA A 336 17.77 22.48 -3.22
CA ALA A 336 17.35 23.60 -4.06
C ALA A 336 16.28 24.50 -3.38
N GLU A 337 15.39 23.88 -2.59
CA GLU A 337 14.39 24.61 -1.79
C GLU A 337 14.97 25.13 -0.46
N GLY A 338 16.13 24.66 -0.04
CA GLY A 338 16.68 24.89 1.30
C GLY A 338 15.86 24.17 2.40
N ASP A 339 15.19 23.09 2.03
CA ASP A 339 14.29 22.32 2.90
C ASP A 339 15.08 21.36 3.80
N THR A 340 15.71 21.91 4.79
CA THR A 340 16.48 21.13 5.77
C THR A 340 15.59 20.39 6.77
N GLU A 341 14.38 20.88 7.03
CA GLU A 341 13.44 20.28 7.97
C GLU A 341 12.98 18.91 7.51
N ARG A 342 12.44 18.82 6.29
CA ARG A 342 11.95 17.55 5.73
C ARG A 342 13.08 16.64 5.31
N MET A 343 14.16 17.18 4.75
CA MET A 343 15.33 16.38 4.36
C MET A 343 15.91 15.62 5.55
N ASN A 344 16.15 16.30 6.69
CA ASN A 344 16.74 15.69 7.88
C ASN A 344 15.82 14.66 8.55
N ALA A 345 14.49 14.82 8.43
CA ALA A 345 13.52 13.83 8.92
C ALA A 345 13.38 12.64 7.99
N SER A 346 13.67 12.79 6.70
CA SER A 346 13.48 11.77 5.67
C SER A 346 14.74 11.00 5.31
N ILE A 347 15.92 11.60 5.52
CA ILE A 347 17.21 11.06 5.11
C ILE A 347 18.22 11.20 6.24
N ILE A 348 18.92 10.11 6.56
CA ILE A 348 20.04 10.12 7.48
C ILE A 348 21.31 9.64 6.78
N TRP A 349 22.43 10.28 7.11
CA TRP A 349 23.76 9.92 6.60
C TRP A 349 24.50 9.11 7.65
N ASP A 350 24.96 7.92 7.28
CA ASP A 350 25.69 7.03 8.19
C ASP A 350 26.70 6.16 7.41
N GLN A 351 27.55 5.47 8.15
CA GLN A 351 28.49 4.50 7.59
C GLN A 351 27.78 3.20 7.20
N CYS A 352 28.29 2.55 6.16
CA CYS A 352 27.80 1.25 5.74
C CYS A 352 28.95 0.30 5.39
N SER A 353 28.71 -1.01 5.49
CA SER A 353 29.70 -2.05 5.20
C SER A 353 30.03 -2.21 3.70
N TRP A 354 29.15 -1.74 2.82
CA TRP A 354 29.33 -1.72 1.38
C TRP A 354 28.56 -0.53 0.77
N SER A 355 28.89 -0.14 -0.44
CA SER A 355 28.29 1.01 -1.10
C SER A 355 28.09 0.75 -2.59
N ASN A 356 26.91 1.14 -3.11
CA ASN A 356 26.63 1.18 -4.55
C ASN A 356 26.50 2.62 -5.07
N TYR A 357 25.93 3.53 -4.27
CA TYR A 357 25.50 4.84 -4.73
C TYR A 357 26.29 5.99 -4.12
N TYR A 358 26.65 5.86 -2.85
CA TYR A 358 27.34 6.89 -2.06
C TYR A 358 28.62 6.33 -1.44
N PRO A 359 29.57 7.16 -1.00
CA PRO A 359 30.71 6.71 -0.23
C PRO A 359 30.29 5.90 1.00
N ALA A 360 31.02 4.82 1.32
CA ALA A 360 30.68 3.93 2.43
C ALA A 360 30.75 4.59 3.81
N ASP A 361 31.50 5.68 3.95
CA ASP A 361 31.64 6.48 5.16
C ASP A 361 30.60 7.60 5.27
N ASN A 362 29.78 7.81 4.22
CA ASN A 362 28.71 8.81 4.19
C ASN A 362 27.61 8.38 3.23
N TYR A 363 26.87 7.33 3.59
CA TYR A 363 25.79 6.76 2.80
C TYR A 363 24.44 7.36 3.20
N ALA A 364 23.61 7.74 2.21
CA ALA A 364 22.25 8.22 2.45
C ALA A 364 21.29 7.06 2.69
N PHE A 365 20.59 7.08 3.82
CA PHE A 365 19.55 6.10 4.17
C PHE A 365 18.20 6.78 4.30
N MET A 366 17.13 6.12 3.86
CA MET A 366 15.76 6.53 4.15
C MET A 366 15.51 6.44 5.66
N HIS A 367 14.89 7.49 6.24
CA HIS A 367 14.74 7.64 7.69
C HIS A 367 13.29 7.69 8.19
N LYS A 368 12.30 7.50 7.33
CA LYS A 368 10.88 7.45 7.75
C LYS A 368 10.45 6.12 8.38
N CYS A 369 11.37 5.20 8.57
CA CYS A 369 11.20 3.98 9.34
C CYS A 369 12.47 3.72 10.18
N PRO A 370 12.77 4.56 11.19
CA PRO A 370 14.03 4.51 11.92
C PRO A 370 14.18 3.30 12.84
N THR A 371 13.07 2.66 13.24
CA THR A 371 13.08 1.48 14.13
C THR A 371 12.07 0.44 13.70
N ASN A 372 12.21 -0.78 14.19
CA ASN A 372 11.22 -1.84 13.94
C ASN A 372 9.86 -1.60 14.62
N ALA A 373 9.79 -0.65 15.55
CA ALA A 373 8.55 -0.26 16.23
C ALA A 373 7.88 0.97 15.60
N THR A 374 8.51 1.61 14.60
CA THR A 374 7.93 2.77 13.92
C THR A 374 6.66 2.37 13.16
N SER A 375 5.55 3.04 13.43
CA SER A 375 4.28 2.81 12.71
C SER A 375 4.44 3.06 11.21
N THR A 376 3.78 2.25 10.41
CA THR A 376 3.61 2.53 8.98
C THR A 376 2.37 3.41 8.81
N ILE A 377 2.58 4.70 8.52
CA ILE A 377 1.49 5.65 8.29
C ILE A 377 1.01 5.47 6.84
N LEU A 378 -0.25 5.06 6.66
CA LEU A 378 -0.84 4.84 5.33
C LEU A 378 -1.65 6.03 4.83
N MET A 379 -2.07 6.90 5.76
CA MET A 379 -2.82 8.11 5.44
C MET A 379 -2.59 9.16 6.52
N ARG A 380 -2.34 10.40 6.10
CA ARG A 380 -2.15 11.54 7.00
C ARG A 380 -2.65 12.86 6.41
N LEU A 381 -2.91 13.84 7.28
CA LEU A 381 -3.51 15.12 6.92
C LEU A 381 -2.67 15.93 5.92
N GLY A 382 -1.34 15.84 5.99
CA GLY A 382 -0.45 16.54 5.05
C GLY A 382 -0.69 16.10 3.59
N GLU A 383 -0.95 14.81 3.36
CA GLU A 383 -1.36 14.30 2.06
C GLU A 383 -2.74 14.85 1.65
N THR A 384 -3.71 14.83 2.59
CA THR A 384 -5.07 15.36 2.34
C THR A 384 -5.01 16.84 1.92
N TYR A 385 -4.21 17.65 2.58
CA TYR A 385 -4.03 19.06 2.20
C TYR A 385 -3.52 19.23 0.78
N LEU A 386 -2.54 18.42 0.37
CA LEU A 386 -1.97 18.51 -0.97
C LEU A 386 -2.88 17.90 -2.04
N LEU A 387 -3.72 16.92 -1.70
CA LEU A 387 -4.76 16.41 -2.59
C LEU A 387 -5.90 17.43 -2.75
N HIS A 388 -6.25 18.14 -1.69
CA HIS A 388 -7.20 19.26 -1.75
C HIS A 388 -6.65 20.42 -2.62
N ALA A 389 -5.35 20.76 -2.44
CA ALA A 389 -4.69 21.73 -3.31
C ALA A 389 -4.76 21.32 -4.79
N GLU A 390 -4.56 20.04 -5.09
CA GLU A 390 -4.67 19.49 -6.44
C GLU A 390 -6.09 19.67 -7.00
N ALA A 391 -7.12 19.32 -6.22
CA ALA A 391 -8.50 19.50 -6.65
C ALA A 391 -8.84 20.97 -6.92
N LEU A 392 -8.46 21.87 -6.04
CA LEU A 392 -8.67 23.32 -6.21
C LEU A 392 -7.92 23.88 -7.42
N ALA A 393 -6.70 23.39 -7.68
CA ALA A 393 -5.94 23.74 -8.87
C ALA A 393 -6.66 23.30 -10.15
N MET A 394 -7.22 22.10 -10.15
CA MET A 394 -7.98 21.57 -11.30
C MET A 394 -9.32 22.29 -11.49
N GLN A 395 -9.89 22.85 -10.43
CA GLN A 395 -11.07 23.72 -10.49
C GLN A 395 -10.75 25.18 -10.88
N GLY A 396 -9.45 25.53 -11.05
CA GLY A 396 -9.01 26.88 -11.42
C GLY A 396 -8.94 27.86 -10.23
N ASN A 397 -9.03 27.38 -9.00
CA ASN A 397 -8.87 28.19 -7.78
C ASN A 397 -7.43 28.14 -7.29
N PHE A 398 -6.62 29.12 -7.68
CA PHE A 398 -5.20 29.22 -7.29
C PHE A 398 -4.96 30.16 -6.11
N SER A 399 -6.00 30.65 -5.45
CA SER A 399 -5.91 31.65 -4.39
C SER A 399 -4.93 31.25 -3.27
N ALA A 400 -4.18 32.24 -2.77
CA ALA A 400 -3.34 32.08 -1.58
C ALA A 400 -4.13 32.25 -0.26
N GLU A 401 -5.40 32.62 -0.31
CA GLU A 401 -6.26 32.79 0.86
C GLU A 401 -7.08 31.52 1.17
N ASN A 402 -7.61 30.87 0.13
CA ASN A 402 -8.53 29.74 0.25
C ASN A 402 -8.51 28.80 -0.95
N GLY A 403 -7.47 28.84 -1.78
CA GLY A 403 -7.30 28.00 -2.97
C GLY A 403 -6.10 27.06 -2.85
N ALA A 404 -5.65 26.53 -3.97
CA ALA A 404 -4.54 25.57 -4.04
C ALA A 404 -3.27 26.12 -3.37
N THR A 405 -2.91 27.38 -3.62
CA THR A 405 -1.72 28.01 -3.03
C THR A 405 -1.81 28.14 -1.51
N TYR A 406 -3.02 28.30 -0.94
CA TYR A 406 -3.20 28.31 0.50
C TYR A 406 -2.74 27.00 1.13
N TYR A 407 -3.18 25.86 0.60
CA TYR A 407 -2.84 24.54 1.15
C TYR A 407 -1.35 24.19 0.94
N VAL A 408 -0.79 24.50 -0.22
CA VAL A 408 0.65 24.37 -0.47
C VAL A 408 1.44 25.20 0.56
N ASN A 409 1.06 26.44 0.79
CA ASN A 409 1.75 27.32 1.73
C ASN A 409 1.60 26.87 3.20
N ARG A 410 0.51 26.19 3.58
CA ARG A 410 0.39 25.57 4.91
C ARG A 410 1.42 24.46 5.14
N ILE A 411 1.67 23.65 4.13
CA ILE A 411 2.71 22.60 4.17
C ILE A 411 4.10 23.23 4.21
N ARG A 412 4.35 24.26 3.39
CA ARG A 412 5.63 24.99 3.35
C ARG A 412 5.93 25.71 4.67
N GLU A 413 4.91 26.32 5.27
CA GLU A 413 5.05 26.97 6.59
C GLU A 413 5.51 25.97 7.66
N ARG A 414 4.89 24.76 7.73
CA ARG A 414 5.29 23.70 8.64
C ARG A 414 6.74 23.24 8.36
N ALA A 415 7.15 23.20 7.08
CA ALA A 415 8.53 22.90 6.67
C ALA A 415 9.49 24.09 6.85
N LYS A 416 9.03 25.21 7.41
CA LYS A 416 9.81 26.45 7.64
C LYS A 416 10.32 27.09 6.34
N LEU A 417 9.62 26.85 5.24
CA LEU A 417 9.91 27.44 3.93
C LEU A 417 9.10 28.72 3.69
N SER A 418 9.64 29.57 2.85
CA SER A 418 8.90 30.76 2.38
C SER A 418 7.68 30.34 1.56
N PRO A 419 6.55 31.08 1.70
CA PRO A 419 5.38 30.82 0.88
C PRO A 419 5.65 31.12 -0.60
N ILE A 420 5.00 30.36 -1.49
CA ILE A 420 4.98 30.68 -2.92
C ILE A 420 3.87 31.70 -3.22
N ALA A 421 4.05 32.46 -4.28
CA ALA A 421 2.96 33.26 -4.86
C ALA A 421 2.01 32.36 -5.65
N ALA A 422 0.74 32.76 -5.78
CA ALA A 422 -0.20 32.03 -6.60
C ALA A 422 0.27 32.01 -8.08
N PRO A 423 0.46 30.82 -8.67
CA PRO A 423 0.81 30.70 -10.07
C PRO A 423 -0.25 31.28 -11.02
N SER A 424 0.14 31.56 -12.26
CA SER A 424 -0.71 32.24 -13.23
C SER A 424 -1.55 31.27 -14.11
N SER A 425 -1.19 30.01 -14.10
CA SER A 425 -1.86 28.96 -14.91
C SER A 425 -2.11 27.71 -14.10
N GLN A 426 -3.05 26.88 -14.58
CA GLN A 426 -3.35 25.58 -13.99
C GLN A 426 -2.13 24.65 -14.05
N GLU A 427 -1.40 24.64 -15.17
CA GLU A 427 -0.21 23.82 -15.35
C GLU A 427 0.86 24.17 -14.32
N GLU A 428 1.20 25.48 -14.18
CA GLU A 428 2.15 25.93 -13.15
C GLU A 428 1.69 25.58 -11.73
N MET A 429 0.37 25.67 -11.46
CA MET A 429 -0.16 25.32 -10.13
C MET A 429 -0.06 23.82 -9.87
N ILE A 430 -0.39 22.97 -10.85
CA ILE A 430 -0.24 21.51 -10.72
C ILE A 430 1.24 21.14 -10.55
N ASP A 431 2.16 21.75 -11.27
CA ASP A 431 3.59 21.53 -11.11
C ASP A 431 4.05 21.90 -9.69
N ALA A 432 3.57 23.03 -9.15
CA ALA A 432 3.86 23.43 -7.77
C ALA A 432 3.28 22.44 -6.75
N VAL A 433 2.05 21.95 -6.95
CA VAL A 433 1.45 20.93 -6.08
C VAL A 433 2.22 19.62 -6.14
N LEU A 434 2.57 19.13 -7.32
CA LEU A 434 3.32 17.86 -7.50
C LEU A 434 4.75 17.97 -6.95
N HIS A 435 5.37 19.15 -7.04
CA HIS A 435 6.66 19.39 -6.43
C HIS A 435 6.56 19.38 -4.89
N GLU A 436 5.57 20.07 -4.33
CA GLU A 436 5.36 20.04 -2.87
C GLU A 436 4.97 18.65 -2.36
N ARG A 437 4.12 17.91 -3.09
CA ARG A 437 3.81 16.50 -2.80
C ARG A 437 5.06 15.64 -2.79
N ARG A 438 5.95 15.82 -3.76
CA ARG A 438 7.22 15.09 -3.85
C ARG A 438 8.06 15.28 -2.58
N LEU A 439 8.27 16.53 -2.14
CA LEU A 439 9.07 16.83 -0.94
C LEU A 439 8.37 16.39 0.35
N GLU A 440 7.08 16.61 0.44
CA GLU A 440 6.28 16.27 1.60
C GLU A 440 6.13 14.76 1.81
N LEU A 441 5.83 14.04 0.73
CA LEU A 441 5.44 12.63 0.76
C LEU A 441 6.52 11.67 0.26
N SER A 442 7.78 12.13 0.10
CA SER A 442 8.88 11.26 -0.30
C SER A 442 8.96 10.03 0.61
N PHE A 443 9.17 8.85 0.02
CA PHE A 443 9.27 7.56 0.73
C PHE A 443 7.99 7.14 1.48
N GLU A 444 6.81 7.64 1.04
CA GLU A 444 5.51 7.25 1.57
C GLU A 444 4.62 6.54 0.53
N GLY A 445 5.16 6.27 -0.66
CA GLY A 445 4.49 5.42 -1.63
C GLY A 445 3.59 6.14 -2.64
N PHE A 446 3.86 7.40 -2.99
CA PHE A 446 2.99 8.20 -3.84
C PHE A 446 3.60 8.59 -5.19
N ARG A 447 4.91 8.84 -5.27
CA ARG A 447 5.53 9.59 -6.36
C ARG A 447 5.20 9.08 -7.77
N PHE A 448 5.36 7.80 -8.06
CA PHE A 448 5.09 7.25 -9.40
C PHE A 448 3.61 7.37 -9.76
N PHE A 449 2.72 7.07 -8.82
CA PHE A 449 1.28 7.14 -9.04
C PHE A 449 0.80 8.57 -9.24
N ASP A 450 1.33 9.55 -8.50
CA ASP A 450 1.08 10.98 -8.74
C ASP A 450 1.48 11.38 -10.17
N LEU A 451 2.63 10.93 -10.63
CA LEU A 451 3.11 11.20 -12.00
C LEU A 451 2.24 10.53 -13.07
N VAL A 452 1.79 9.29 -12.83
CA VAL A 452 0.87 8.57 -13.75
C VAL A 452 -0.48 9.27 -13.81
N ARG A 453 -1.01 9.74 -12.68
CA ARG A 453 -2.29 10.45 -12.60
C ARG A 453 -2.30 11.73 -13.46
N HIS A 454 -1.15 12.41 -13.55
CA HIS A 454 -0.96 13.66 -14.29
C HIS A 454 -0.25 13.49 -15.64
N ASP A 455 -0.12 12.27 -16.18
CA ASP A 455 0.55 11.97 -17.46
C ASP A 455 2.03 12.41 -17.54
N LYS A 456 2.69 12.60 -16.39
CA LYS A 456 4.09 13.05 -16.27
C LYS A 456 5.10 11.92 -16.07
N ALA A 457 4.65 10.69 -15.82
CA ALA A 457 5.53 9.57 -15.50
C ALA A 457 6.58 9.30 -16.58
N LYS A 458 6.16 9.32 -17.86
CA LYS A 458 7.09 9.10 -18.98
C LYS A 458 8.11 10.24 -19.12
N GLU A 459 7.69 11.48 -18.98
CA GLU A 459 8.57 12.65 -19.07
C GLU A 459 9.68 12.57 -18.02
N ILE A 460 9.30 12.33 -16.77
CA ILE A 460 10.26 12.19 -15.65
C ILE A 460 11.17 11.00 -15.87
N HIS A 461 10.61 9.84 -16.23
CA HIS A 461 11.40 8.64 -16.49
C HIS A 461 12.44 8.86 -17.60
N ASP A 462 12.09 9.53 -18.68
CA ASP A 462 13.01 9.82 -19.80
C ASP A 462 14.10 10.85 -19.43
N ALA A 463 13.84 11.73 -18.45
CA ALA A 463 14.80 12.69 -17.94
C ALA A 463 15.80 12.09 -16.93
N MET A 464 15.41 11.07 -16.16
CA MET A 464 16.24 10.49 -15.09
C MET A 464 17.65 10.06 -15.54
N PRO A 465 17.86 9.39 -16.71
CA PRO A 465 19.21 9.01 -17.16
C PRO A 465 20.11 10.18 -17.50
N GLN A 466 19.55 11.37 -17.71
CA GLN A 466 20.30 12.60 -17.97
C GLN A 466 20.72 13.27 -16.66
N ASN A 467 19.89 13.14 -15.62
CA ASN A 467 20.15 13.68 -14.30
C ASN A 467 21.14 12.81 -13.50
N ASP A 468 21.02 11.49 -13.62
CA ASP A 468 21.91 10.56 -12.93
C ASP A 468 22.26 9.36 -13.81
N SER A 469 23.57 9.14 -14.00
CA SER A 469 24.11 8.05 -14.80
C SER A 469 23.72 6.65 -14.29
N TYR A 470 23.34 6.51 -13.03
CA TYR A 470 22.84 5.26 -12.46
C TYR A 470 21.61 4.73 -13.22
N TRP A 471 20.71 5.61 -13.63
CA TRP A 471 19.47 5.24 -14.31
C TRP A 471 19.61 4.99 -15.83
N GLN A 472 20.81 5.04 -16.38
CA GLN A 472 21.05 4.79 -17.82
C GLN A 472 20.73 3.35 -18.27
N THR A 473 20.62 2.41 -17.34
CA THR A 473 20.35 0.99 -17.63
C THR A 473 18.87 0.63 -17.59
N ARG A 474 17.97 1.58 -17.32
CA ARG A 474 16.52 1.34 -17.26
C ARG A 474 15.94 1.11 -18.65
N TYR A 475 14.92 0.24 -18.70
CA TYR A 475 14.12 0.07 -19.91
C TYR A 475 13.13 1.23 -20.05
N PRO A 476 12.76 1.61 -21.29
CA PRO A 476 11.83 2.69 -21.53
C PRO A 476 10.48 2.46 -20.85
N LEU A 477 9.92 3.52 -20.26
CA LEU A 477 8.54 3.48 -19.77
C LEU A 477 7.59 3.74 -20.97
N THR A 478 6.72 2.80 -21.24
CA THR A 478 5.67 2.89 -22.27
C THR A 478 4.29 2.89 -21.63
N ALA A 479 3.25 3.14 -22.40
CA ALA A 479 1.88 3.08 -21.91
C ALA A 479 1.53 1.67 -21.37
N GLU A 480 2.10 0.62 -21.97
CA GLU A 480 1.90 -0.76 -21.59
C GLU A 480 2.64 -1.10 -20.28
N THR A 481 3.88 -0.61 -20.09
CA THR A 481 4.72 -0.95 -18.95
C THR A 481 4.50 -0.03 -17.73
N ILE A 482 3.51 0.86 -17.77
CA ILE A 482 3.03 1.57 -16.57
C ILE A 482 2.43 0.58 -15.57
N LEU A 483 1.68 -0.41 -16.05
CA LEU A 483 1.12 -1.49 -15.23
C LEU A 483 2.12 -2.63 -15.06
N MET A 484 1.89 -3.46 -14.05
CA MET A 484 2.62 -4.71 -13.82
C MET A 484 2.02 -5.84 -14.65
N PRO A 485 2.80 -6.88 -15.00
CA PRO A 485 2.26 -8.08 -15.63
C PRO A 485 1.32 -8.83 -14.67
N ILE A 486 0.30 -9.48 -15.21
CA ILE A 486 -0.46 -10.48 -14.46
C ILE A 486 0.47 -11.66 -14.20
N PRO A 487 0.58 -12.17 -12.96
CA PRO A 487 1.49 -13.28 -12.67
C PRO A 487 1.16 -14.53 -13.48
N THR A 488 2.17 -15.15 -14.09
CA THR A 488 2.01 -16.35 -14.92
C THR A 488 1.30 -17.47 -14.16
N THR A 489 1.67 -17.68 -12.90
CA THR A 489 1.04 -18.72 -12.06
C THR A 489 -0.45 -18.49 -11.82
N GLN A 490 -0.91 -17.23 -11.83
CA GLN A 490 -2.32 -16.89 -11.68
C GLN A 490 -3.10 -17.18 -12.97
N MET A 491 -2.50 -16.86 -14.12
CA MET A 491 -3.09 -17.21 -15.43
C MET A 491 -3.12 -18.71 -15.66
N ASP A 492 -2.09 -19.45 -15.24
CA ASP A 492 -2.06 -20.92 -15.30
C ASP A 492 -3.19 -21.55 -14.48
N ASN A 493 -3.54 -20.93 -13.34
CA ASN A 493 -4.58 -21.40 -12.44
C ASN A 493 -5.98 -20.90 -12.79
N ASN A 494 -6.11 -19.78 -13.50
CA ASN A 494 -7.38 -19.19 -13.91
C ASN A 494 -7.36 -18.85 -15.41
N PRO A 495 -7.97 -19.71 -16.25
CA PRO A 495 -7.94 -19.56 -17.71
C PRO A 495 -8.72 -18.32 -18.22
N ASN A 496 -9.49 -17.64 -17.36
CA ASN A 496 -10.23 -16.43 -17.72
C ASN A 496 -9.40 -15.15 -17.50
N LEU A 497 -8.18 -15.27 -16.97
CA LEU A 497 -7.27 -14.12 -16.86
C LEU A 497 -6.52 -13.90 -18.16
N GLU A 498 -6.49 -12.65 -18.61
CA GLU A 498 -5.72 -12.19 -19.75
C GLU A 498 -4.54 -11.33 -19.29
N GLN A 499 -3.41 -11.43 -19.99
CA GLN A 499 -2.21 -10.65 -19.68
C GLN A 499 -2.41 -9.15 -20.02
N ASN A 500 -1.74 -8.28 -19.27
CA ASN A 500 -1.64 -6.86 -19.63
C ASN A 500 -0.88 -6.69 -20.96
N PRO A 501 -1.28 -5.72 -21.81
CA PRO A 501 -0.53 -5.43 -23.03
C PRO A 501 0.95 -5.15 -22.75
N GLY A 502 1.81 -5.70 -23.59
CA GLY A 502 3.27 -5.51 -23.48
C GLY A 502 4.04 -6.63 -22.77
N TYR A 503 3.31 -7.63 -22.23
CA TYR A 503 3.89 -8.77 -21.50
C TYR A 503 3.57 -10.12 -22.14
#